data_fbd3d4aa66cc517ca2a1addd96871031
#
_entry.id   fbd3d4aa66cc517ca2a1addd96871031
#
_cell.length_a   1.000
_cell.length_b   1.000
_cell.length_c   1.000
_cell.angle_alpha   90.00
_cell.angle_beta   90.00
_cell.angle_gamma   90.00
#
_symmetry.space_group_name_H-M   'P 1'
#
loop_
_entity.id
_entity.type
_entity.pdbx_description
1 polymer ?
#
loop_
_entity_poly.entity_id
_entity_poly.type
_entity_poly.pdbx_seq_one_letter_code
_entity_poly.pdbx_strand_id
1 'polypeptide(L)'
;MVNNMNIKIKNHKLIYKGYKLKCSIGKSGIRANKKEGDLSTPKGTFKIGLLYYRKDRIGQIKCNLKKKNITKKMGWCDDSESNKYNKEIYFPFNYRAEKLYRKDKIYDLFIDIKYNYNPVIKKKGSAIFL
;
A
#
# COMPACT_ATOMS: atom_id res chain seq x y z
N MET A 1 6.88 16.05 24.23
CA MET A 1 7.44 16.03 22.87
C MET A 1 6.89 14.84 22.11
N VAL A 2 6.13 15.09 21.08
CA VAL A 2 5.70 14.03 20.17
C VAL A 2 6.89 13.72 19.26
N ASN A 3 7.56 12.59 19.47
CA ASN A 3 8.53 12.08 18.51
C ASN A 3 7.76 11.67 17.25
N ASN A 4 7.64 12.59 16.31
CA ASN A 4 7.11 12.27 14.98
C ASN A 4 8.09 11.35 14.28
N MET A 5 7.87 10.06 14.44
CA MET A 5 8.65 9.04 13.75
C MET A 5 8.14 8.92 12.31
N ASN A 6 8.68 9.77 11.44
CA ASN A 6 8.31 9.79 10.04
C ASN A 6 9.22 8.88 9.20
N ILE A 7 8.62 8.06 8.37
CA ILE A 7 9.32 7.38 7.27
C ILE A 7 9.43 8.38 6.12
N LYS A 8 10.64 8.58 5.60
CA LYS A 8 10.90 9.47 4.45
C LYS A 8 11.39 8.64 3.27
N ILE A 9 10.84 8.94 2.10
CA ILE A 9 11.33 8.39 0.83
C ILE A 9 11.98 9.52 0.04
N LYS A 10 13.26 9.39 -0.25
CA LYS A 10 14.05 10.37 -1.02
C LYS A 10 15.16 9.66 -1.78
N ASN A 11 15.30 9.97 -3.08
CA ASN A 11 16.38 9.45 -3.93
C ASN A 11 16.53 7.91 -3.83
N HIS A 12 15.44 7.17 -4.00
CA HIS A 12 15.40 5.70 -3.90
C HIS A 12 15.90 5.15 -2.56
N LYS A 13 15.78 5.95 -1.51
CA LYS A 13 16.10 5.53 -0.14
C LYS A 13 14.91 5.74 0.78
N LEU A 14 14.64 4.73 1.58
CA LEU A 14 13.75 4.81 2.73
C LEU A 14 14.59 5.16 3.95
N ILE A 15 14.23 6.23 4.62
CA ILE A 15 14.94 6.75 5.80
C ILE A 15 14.00 6.70 7.01
N TYR A 16 14.45 6.00 8.05
CA TYR A 16 13.70 5.87 9.29
C TYR A 16 14.65 5.67 10.47
N LYS A 17 14.54 6.49 11.50
CA LYS A 17 15.37 6.40 12.73
C LYS A 17 16.86 6.19 12.47
N GLY A 18 17.44 6.92 11.52
CA GLY A 18 18.85 6.78 11.14
C GLY A 18 19.14 5.63 10.16
N TYR A 19 18.24 4.69 9.96
CA TYR A 19 18.38 3.67 8.93
C TYR A 19 18.15 4.27 7.54
N LYS A 20 18.98 3.87 6.59
CA LYS A 20 18.88 4.23 5.17
C LYS A 20 18.86 2.95 4.35
N LEU A 21 17.69 2.60 3.84
CA LEU A 21 17.48 1.38 3.06
C LEU A 21 17.24 1.74 1.59
N LYS A 22 17.75 0.94 0.68
CA LYS A 22 17.35 1.03 -0.74
C LYS A 22 15.86 0.74 -0.84
N CYS A 23 15.16 1.53 -1.65
CA CYS A 23 13.75 1.26 -1.97
C CYS A 23 13.46 1.54 -3.44
N SER A 24 12.44 0.89 -3.95
CA SER A 24 11.87 1.17 -5.27
C SER A 24 10.74 2.18 -5.14
N ILE A 25 10.61 3.01 -6.15
CA ILE A 25 9.47 3.90 -6.36
C ILE A 25 8.83 3.56 -7.71
N GLY A 26 7.67 4.11 -8.00
CA GLY A 26 7.02 3.92 -9.30
C GLY A 26 7.97 4.24 -10.47
N LYS A 27 7.87 3.48 -11.56
CA LYS A 27 8.73 3.64 -12.75
C LYS A 27 8.72 5.06 -13.31
N SER A 28 7.59 5.75 -13.19
CA SER A 28 7.42 7.14 -13.64
C SER A 28 7.84 8.18 -12.60
N GLY A 29 8.46 7.76 -11.50
CA GLY A 29 8.94 8.62 -10.44
C GLY A 29 7.87 9.06 -9.46
N ILE A 30 8.17 10.10 -8.68
CA ILE A 30 7.25 10.70 -7.70
C ILE A 30 6.51 11.85 -8.37
N ARG A 31 5.18 11.85 -8.32
CA ARG A 31 4.33 12.85 -8.98
C ARG A 31 3.28 13.42 -8.04
N ALA A 32 3.07 14.74 -8.12
CA ALA A 32 1.99 15.43 -7.41
C ALA A 32 0.61 15.10 -8.01
N ASN A 33 0.52 15.00 -9.34
CA ASN A 33 -0.72 14.71 -10.07
C ASN A 33 -0.79 13.23 -10.47
N LYS A 34 -0.75 12.35 -9.47
CA LYS A 34 -0.85 10.91 -9.71
C LYS A 34 -2.22 10.54 -10.29
N LYS A 35 -2.19 9.60 -11.25
CA LYS A 35 -3.38 8.97 -11.85
C LYS A 35 -3.30 7.45 -11.76
N GLU A 36 -4.46 6.79 -11.82
CA GLU A 36 -4.51 5.33 -11.91
C GLU A 36 -3.73 4.85 -13.13
N GLY A 37 -2.88 3.85 -12.92
CA GLY A 37 -2.11 3.22 -14.00
C GLY A 37 -0.91 4.03 -14.51
N ASP A 38 -0.58 5.18 -13.95
CA ASP A 38 0.53 6.03 -14.42
C ASP A 38 1.92 5.56 -13.97
N LEU A 39 2.00 4.48 -13.21
CA LEU A 39 3.24 3.89 -12.69
C LEU A 39 4.07 4.86 -11.82
N SER A 40 3.43 5.84 -11.22
CA SER A 40 4.09 6.80 -10.34
C SER A 40 3.80 6.52 -8.85
N THR A 41 4.69 7.01 -8.01
CA THR A 41 4.49 7.11 -6.56
C THR A 41 3.92 8.51 -6.24
N PRO A 42 2.87 8.62 -5.42
CA PRO A 42 2.32 9.93 -5.09
C PRO A 42 3.29 10.76 -4.25
N LYS A 43 3.42 12.04 -4.60
CA LYS A 43 4.14 13.03 -3.80
C LYS A 43 3.27 13.51 -2.65
N GLY A 44 3.82 13.60 -1.46
CA GLY A 44 3.12 14.15 -0.30
C GLY A 44 3.48 13.44 1.00
N THR A 45 2.74 13.77 2.03
CA THR A 45 2.84 13.15 3.36
C THR A 45 1.52 12.44 3.67
N PHE A 46 1.59 11.17 3.98
CA PHE A 46 0.41 10.33 4.16
C PHE A 46 0.52 9.55 5.47
N LYS A 47 -0.62 9.28 6.09
CA LYS A 47 -0.69 8.36 7.23
C LYS A 47 -0.48 6.93 6.75
N ILE A 48 0.12 6.10 7.59
CA ILE A 48 0.17 4.66 7.40
C ILE A 48 -1.05 4.01 8.03
N GLY A 49 -1.55 2.97 7.39
CA GLY A 49 -2.70 2.19 7.85
C GLY A 49 -2.32 0.85 8.45
N LEU A 50 -3.08 -0.18 8.06
CA LEU A 50 -2.86 -1.53 8.53
C LEU A 50 -1.59 -2.14 7.93
N LEU A 51 -0.97 -3.00 8.72
CA LEU A 51 0.07 -3.90 8.25
C LEU A 51 -0.58 -5.22 7.84
N TYR A 52 -0.46 -5.57 6.57
CA TYR A 52 -0.92 -6.83 6.00
C TYR A 52 0.23 -7.81 5.89
N TYR A 53 -0.01 -9.08 6.21
CA TYR A 53 1.06 -10.07 6.16
C TYR A 53 0.53 -11.49 5.90
N ARG A 54 1.37 -12.30 5.30
CA ARG A 54 1.13 -13.73 5.08
C ARG A 54 1.60 -14.48 6.32
N LYS A 55 0.69 -14.68 7.28
CA LYS A 55 0.98 -15.39 8.51
C LYS A 55 1.52 -16.81 8.27
N ASP A 56 1.01 -17.47 7.24
CA ASP A 56 1.43 -18.80 6.81
C ASP A 56 2.88 -18.87 6.30
N ARG A 57 3.46 -17.71 5.91
CA ARG A 57 4.84 -17.62 5.39
C ARG A 57 5.81 -16.95 6.37
N ILE A 58 5.36 -15.89 7.02
CA ILE A 58 6.22 -15.04 7.86
C ILE A 58 6.10 -15.41 9.35
N GLY A 59 4.97 -15.99 9.76
CA GLY A 59 4.69 -16.25 11.17
C GLY A 59 4.18 -15.01 11.89
N GLN A 60 4.50 -14.88 13.18
CA GLN A 60 4.08 -13.73 13.99
C GLN A 60 5.03 -12.54 13.81
N ILE A 61 4.45 -11.35 13.73
CA ILE A 61 5.20 -10.11 13.64
C ILE A 61 4.96 -9.29 14.92
N LYS A 62 6.05 -8.85 15.55
CA LYS A 62 6.00 -7.92 16.68
C LYS A 62 6.09 -6.49 16.16
N CYS A 63 4.99 -5.76 16.19
CA CYS A 63 4.96 -4.32 15.92
C CYS A 63 3.71 -3.69 16.53
N ASN A 64 3.73 -2.36 16.68
CA ASN A 64 2.62 -1.61 17.28
C ASN A 64 1.51 -1.27 16.27
N LEU A 65 1.69 -1.54 14.99
CA LEU A 65 0.66 -1.33 13.99
C LEU A 65 -0.43 -2.39 14.13
N LYS A 66 -1.67 -2.01 13.85
CA LYS A 66 -2.73 -2.98 13.65
C LYS A 66 -2.38 -3.88 12.48
N LYS A 67 -2.51 -5.19 12.67
CA LYS A 67 -2.12 -6.22 11.70
C LYS A 67 -3.33 -6.96 11.16
N LYS A 68 -3.24 -7.36 9.91
CA LYS A 68 -4.23 -8.20 9.26
C LYS A 68 -3.56 -9.33 8.48
N ASN A 69 -3.98 -10.56 8.75
CA ASN A 69 -3.53 -11.71 8.00
C ASN A 69 -4.15 -11.75 6.61
N ILE A 70 -3.33 -11.94 5.58
CA ILE A 70 -3.78 -12.08 4.20
C ILE A 70 -4.31 -13.50 3.99
N THR A 71 -5.57 -13.61 3.60
CA THR A 71 -6.25 -14.87 3.32
C THR A 71 -6.49 -15.06 1.82
N LYS A 72 -6.84 -16.30 1.42
CA LYS A 72 -6.96 -16.69 -0.01
C LYS A 72 -7.95 -15.84 -0.82
N LYS A 73 -8.98 -15.29 -0.18
CA LYS A 73 -10.02 -14.51 -0.84
C LYS A 73 -9.77 -13.01 -0.87
N MET A 74 -8.70 -12.53 -0.28
CA MET A 74 -8.44 -11.09 -0.17
C MET A 74 -7.88 -10.51 -1.45
N GLY A 75 -8.38 -9.32 -1.79
CA GLY A 75 -7.91 -8.52 -2.89
C GLY A 75 -8.01 -7.03 -2.60
N TRP A 76 -7.54 -6.22 -3.52
CA TRP A 76 -7.60 -4.77 -3.47
C TRP A 76 -8.17 -4.24 -4.78
N CYS A 77 -9.29 -3.51 -4.71
CA CYS A 77 -9.95 -3.01 -5.90
C CYS A 77 -9.16 -1.84 -6.52
N ASP A 78 -8.77 -2.01 -7.77
CA ASP A 78 -8.09 -1.00 -8.59
C ASP A 78 -8.93 -0.53 -9.78
N ASP A 79 -10.23 -0.85 -9.77
CA ASP A 79 -11.17 -0.46 -10.82
C ASP A 79 -11.89 0.83 -10.42
N SER A 80 -11.63 1.90 -11.16
CA SER A 80 -12.22 3.22 -10.91
C SER A 80 -13.76 3.24 -11.04
N GLU A 81 -14.36 2.28 -11.72
CA GLU A 81 -15.81 2.22 -11.88
C GLU A 81 -16.53 1.62 -10.66
N SER A 82 -15.80 0.91 -9.81
CA SER A 82 -16.34 0.30 -8.61
C SER A 82 -16.52 1.33 -7.48
N ASN A 83 -17.60 1.18 -6.70
CA ASN A 83 -17.76 1.92 -5.43
C ASN A 83 -16.80 1.44 -4.33
N LYS A 84 -16.07 0.34 -4.59
CA LYS A 84 -15.01 -0.20 -3.73
C LYS A 84 -13.61 0.21 -4.21
N TYR A 85 -13.49 1.13 -5.16
CA TYR A 85 -12.21 1.61 -5.66
C TYR A 85 -11.26 2.00 -4.51
N ASN A 86 -10.01 1.54 -4.60
CA ASN A 86 -8.96 1.71 -3.61
C ASN A 86 -9.33 1.20 -2.21
N LYS A 87 -10.04 0.07 -2.16
CA LYS A 87 -10.41 -0.61 -0.90
C LYS A 87 -10.12 -2.10 -0.98
N GLU A 88 -9.91 -2.68 0.18
CA GLU A 88 -9.87 -4.13 0.33
C GLU A 88 -11.22 -4.74 -0.06
N ILE A 89 -11.16 -5.84 -0.79
CA ILE A 89 -12.33 -6.63 -1.21
C ILE A 89 -12.07 -8.12 -0.99
N TYR A 90 -13.12 -8.91 -1.15
CA TYR A 90 -13.05 -10.37 -1.10
C TYR A 90 -13.57 -10.96 -2.40
N PHE A 91 -12.84 -11.92 -2.95
CA PHE A 91 -13.29 -12.67 -4.12
C PHE A 91 -14.35 -13.73 -3.72
N PRO A 92 -15.36 -14.00 -4.60
CA PRO A 92 -15.56 -13.46 -5.94
C PRO A 92 -15.95 -11.98 -5.94
N PHE A 93 -15.45 -11.21 -6.92
CA PHE A 93 -15.68 -9.78 -7.04
C PHE A 93 -15.85 -9.39 -8.51
N ASN A 94 -16.82 -8.51 -8.82
CA ASN A 94 -17.26 -8.26 -10.19
C ASN A 94 -16.46 -7.20 -10.94
N TYR A 95 -15.55 -6.52 -10.26
CA TYR A 95 -14.70 -5.48 -10.84
C TYR A 95 -13.24 -5.90 -10.79
N ARG A 96 -12.36 -5.16 -11.48
CA ARG A 96 -10.94 -5.44 -11.46
C ARG A 96 -10.36 -5.23 -10.05
N ALA A 97 -9.56 -6.19 -9.62
CA ALA A 97 -8.87 -6.14 -8.33
C ALA A 97 -7.59 -6.95 -8.36
N GLU A 98 -6.61 -6.52 -7.61
CA GLU A 98 -5.39 -7.27 -7.37
C GLU A 98 -5.60 -8.35 -6.31
N LYS A 99 -5.07 -9.54 -6.57
CA LYS A 99 -5.02 -10.60 -5.54
C LYS A 99 -3.91 -10.31 -4.55
N LEU A 100 -4.24 -10.29 -3.26
CA LEU A 100 -3.25 -10.12 -2.20
C LEU A 100 -2.58 -11.45 -1.81
N TYR A 101 -3.33 -12.56 -1.89
CA TYR A 101 -2.80 -13.90 -1.63
C TYR A 101 -2.15 -14.46 -2.90
N ARG A 102 -0.84 -14.24 -3.05
CA ARG A 102 -0.10 -14.55 -4.27
C ARG A 102 0.86 -15.73 -4.07
N LYS A 103 1.25 -16.36 -5.18
CA LYS A 103 2.31 -17.39 -5.18
C LYS A 103 3.70 -16.79 -5.04
N ASP A 104 3.92 -15.60 -5.64
CA ASP A 104 5.16 -14.84 -5.45
C ASP A 104 5.19 -14.17 -4.06
N LYS A 105 6.27 -13.43 -3.77
CA LYS A 105 6.50 -12.80 -2.47
C LYS A 105 6.14 -11.31 -2.41
N ILE A 106 5.53 -10.77 -3.46
CA ILE A 106 5.30 -9.31 -3.59
C ILE A 106 4.49 -8.77 -2.43
N TYR A 107 3.43 -9.49 -2.02
CA TYR A 107 2.55 -9.07 -0.93
C TYR A 107 2.66 -9.96 0.32
N ASP A 108 3.83 -10.53 0.59
CA ASP A 108 4.03 -11.27 1.83
C ASP A 108 3.94 -10.38 3.07
N LEU A 109 4.32 -9.11 2.90
CA LEU A 109 4.27 -8.09 3.94
C LEU A 109 4.13 -6.72 3.28
N PHE A 110 3.12 -5.95 3.66
CA PHE A 110 2.99 -4.56 3.24
C PHE A 110 2.21 -3.71 4.23
N ILE A 111 2.41 -2.40 4.16
CA ILE A 111 1.65 -1.42 4.91
C ILE A 111 0.82 -0.61 3.92
N ASP A 112 -0.48 -0.49 4.18
CA ASP A 112 -1.36 0.38 3.42
C ASP A 112 -1.02 1.85 3.70
N ILE A 113 -0.73 2.59 2.65
CA ILE A 113 -0.52 4.04 2.73
C ILE A 113 -1.86 4.73 2.50
N LYS A 114 -2.24 5.61 3.40
CA LYS A 114 -3.51 6.36 3.33
C LYS A 114 -3.43 7.49 2.30
N TYR A 115 -3.23 7.09 1.06
CA TYR A 115 -3.35 7.92 -0.12
C TYR A 115 -4.68 7.65 -0.82
N ASN A 116 -5.36 8.69 -1.28
CA ASN A 116 -6.67 8.58 -1.92
C ASN A 116 -7.64 7.72 -1.09
N TYR A 117 -7.82 8.09 0.15
CA TYR A 117 -8.49 7.27 1.15
C TYR A 117 -9.82 7.84 1.64
N ASN A 118 -9.86 9.12 2.03
CA ASN A 118 -11.07 9.75 2.58
C ASN A 118 -11.11 11.24 2.23
N PRO A 119 -11.88 11.62 1.21
CA PRO A 119 -12.67 10.74 0.32
C PRO A 119 -11.80 10.03 -0.73
N VAL A 120 -12.29 8.90 -1.22
CA VAL A 120 -11.70 8.22 -2.39
C VAL A 120 -12.17 8.93 -3.66
N ILE A 121 -11.21 9.37 -4.48
CA ILE A 121 -11.48 10.04 -5.76
C ILE A 121 -11.14 9.06 -6.89
N LYS A 122 -12.10 8.81 -7.76
CA LYS A 122 -11.92 7.92 -8.92
C LYS A 122 -10.75 8.36 -9.81
N LYS A 123 -10.03 7.39 -10.35
CA LYS A 123 -8.88 7.58 -11.27
C LYS A 123 -7.64 8.26 -10.67
N LYS A 124 -7.63 8.57 -9.38
CA LYS A 124 -6.48 9.20 -8.72
C LYS A 124 -5.39 8.24 -8.25
N GLY A 125 -5.62 6.97 -8.35
CA GLY A 125 -4.66 5.94 -7.98
C GLY A 125 -5.12 5.08 -6.80
N SER A 126 -4.66 3.84 -6.79
CA SER A 126 -5.03 2.81 -5.82
C SER A 126 -3.84 1.93 -5.47
N ALA A 127 -4.00 1.11 -4.43
CA ALA A 127 -3.02 0.12 -3.99
C ALA A 127 -1.63 0.73 -3.78
N ILE A 128 -1.56 1.82 -3.04
CA ILE A 128 -0.29 2.44 -2.67
C ILE A 128 0.17 1.83 -1.35
N PHE A 129 1.17 0.99 -1.46
CA PHE A 129 1.70 0.19 -0.35
C PHE A 129 3.19 0.45 -0.12
N LEU A 130 3.60 0.28 1.14
CA LEU A 130 4.99 0.28 1.56
C LEU A 130 5.40 -1.15 1.90
#